data_ab47cfae053e118d45784ade6ed1a8bb
#
_entry.id   ab47cfae053e118d45784ade6ed1a8bb
#
_cell.length_a   1.000
_cell.length_b   1.000
_cell.length_c   1.000
_cell.angle_alpha   90.00
_cell.angle_beta   90.00
_cell.angle_gamma   90.00
#
_symmetry.space_group_name_H-M   'P 1'
#
loop_
_entity.id
_entity.type
_entity.pdbx_description
1 polymer ?
#
loop_
_entity_poly.entity_id
_entity_poly.type
_entity_poly.pdbx_seq_one_letter_code
_entity_poly.pdbx_strand_id
1 'polypeptide(L)'
;MIYDKASVEVSYSPIKGPAKVDDRMTEMYIKETCEAAIIVTFHPATAICINIQELEDSGGLLACTINAACLALINAGIPMKFTIAAVNCMIQEGTENIILDPDSTQLQEARAEFTFAFDSMKKDVICCNTVGCFTETEFLEAMEKCKQVSQYVFDFYRNLVKKSALE
;
A
#
# COMPACT_ATOMS: atom_id res chain seq x y z
N MET A 1 -4.34 22.88 -14.19
CA MET A 1 -3.74 21.88 -15.09
C MET A 1 -2.23 22.06 -15.02
N ILE A 2 -1.49 21.04 -14.62
CA ILE A 2 -0.02 21.10 -14.53
C ILE A 2 0.51 20.67 -15.88
N TYR A 3 1.17 21.58 -16.59
CA TYR A 3 1.62 21.32 -17.98
C TYR A 3 2.89 20.49 -18.08
N ASP A 4 3.71 20.46 -17.03
CA ASP A 4 5.05 19.86 -17.06
C ASP A 4 5.10 18.40 -16.60
N LYS A 5 4.03 17.90 -15.98
CA LYS A 5 3.97 16.54 -15.45
C LYS A 5 2.54 15.99 -15.44
N ALA A 6 2.43 14.66 -15.36
CA ALA A 6 1.15 13.99 -15.14
C ALA A 6 0.60 14.31 -13.74
N SER A 7 -0.72 14.46 -13.64
CA SER A 7 -1.43 14.47 -12.35
C SER A 7 -1.88 13.05 -12.00
N VAL A 8 -1.71 12.65 -10.74
CA VAL A 8 -2.22 11.38 -10.23
C VAL A 8 -3.49 11.67 -9.44
N GLU A 9 -4.58 11.02 -9.83
CA GLU A 9 -5.88 11.11 -9.19
C GLU A 9 -6.29 9.74 -8.69
N VAL A 10 -6.74 9.67 -7.44
CA VAL A 10 -7.18 8.42 -6.82
C VAL A 10 -8.62 8.60 -6.36
N SER A 11 -9.46 7.64 -6.68
CA SER A 11 -10.80 7.52 -6.14
C SER A 11 -11.00 6.18 -5.48
N TYR A 12 -11.56 6.18 -4.29
CA TYR A 12 -11.85 4.99 -3.50
C TYR A 12 -13.36 4.88 -3.28
N SER A 13 -13.92 3.74 -3.61
CA SER A 13 -15.34 3.45 -3.43
C SER A 13 -15.50 2.32 -2.40
N PRO A 14 -16.14 2.59 -1.24
CA PRO A 14 -16.43 1.57 -0.24
C PRO A 14 -17.50 0.59 -0.76
N ILE A 15 -17.68 -0.56 -0.07
CA ILE A 15 -18.65 -1.58 -0.42
C ILE A 15 -20.07 -1.00 -0.41
N LYS A 16 -20.40 -0.16 0.56
CA LYS A 16 -21.73 0.43 0.74
C LYS A 16 -21.66 1.91 1.10
N GLY A 17 -22.53 2.67 0.49
CA GLY A 17 -22.74 4.07 0.81
C GLY A 17 -21.76 5.04 0.18
N PRO A 18 -21.88 6.34 0.48
CA PRO A 18 -20.96 7.36 0.00
C PRO A 18 -19.62 7.28 0.74
N ALA A 19 -18.55 7.72 0.07
CA ALA A 19 -17.22 7.80 0.67
C ALA A 19 -17.22 8.66 1.96
N LYS A 20 -16.61 8.12 3.01
CA LYS A 20 -16.45 8.76 4.31
C LYS A 20 -15.13 9.51 4.39
N VAL A 21 -14.89 10.19 5.51
CA VAL A 21 -13.63 10.90 5.76
C VAL A 21 -12.43 9.95 5.75
N ASP A 22 -12.59 8.77 6.35
CA ASP A 22 -11.54 7.74 6.40
C ASP A 22 -11.19 7.22 5.00
N ASP A 23 -12.18 7.09 4.13
CA ASP A 23 -11.96 6.68 2.72
C ASP A 23 -11.12 7.73 1.97
N ARG A 24 -11.32 9.01 2.26
CA ARG A 24 -10.51 10.09 1.67
C ARG A 24 -9.08 10.09 2.20
N MET A 25 -8.87 9.71 3.45
CA MET A 25 -7.51 9.51 3.98
C MET A 25 -6.82 8.35 3.26
N THR A 26 -7.53 7.26 3.02
CA THR A 26 -7.04 6.14 2.21
C THR A 26 -6.67 6.58 0.79
N GLU A 27 -7.51 7.38 0.12
CA GLU A 27 -7.20 7.97 -1.19
C GLU A 27 -5.90 8.77 -1.15
N MET A 28 -5.70 9.59 -0.11
CA MET A 28 -4.50 10.41 0.06
C MET A 28 -3.25 9.55 0.22
N TYR A 29 -3.28 8.53 1.08
CA TYR A 29 -2.14 7.61 1.25
C TYR A 29 -1.76 6.90 -0.04
N ILE A 30 -2.75 6.42 -0.79
CA ILE A 30 -2.52 5.74 -2.06
C ILE A 30 -1.97 6.71 -3.10
N LYS A 31 -2.53 7.91 -3.18
CA LYS A 31 -2.09 8.96 -4.09
C LYS A 31 -0.63 9.33 -3.85
N GLU A 32 -0.26 9.67 -2.63
CA GLU A 32 1.12 10.05 -2.26
C GLU A 32 2.11 8.92 -2.54
N THR A 33 1.74 7.69 -2.21
CA THR A 33 2.57 6.50 -2.43
C THR A 33 2.77 6.25 -3.92
N CYS A 34 1.73 6.34 -4.74
CA CYS A 34 1.81 6.15 -6.18
C CYS A 34 2.55 7.30 -6.88
N GLU A 35 2.33 8.54 -6.47
CA GLU A 35 3.07 9.69 -7.01
C GLU A 35 4.58 9.59 -6.76
N ALA A 36 4.99 9.06 -5.59
CA ALA A 36 6.39 8.82 -5.30
C ALA A 36 7.02 7.78 -6.23
N ALA A 37 6.26 6.78 -6.66
CA ALA A 37 6.72 5.68 -7.49
C ALA A 37 6.67 5.97 -9.00
N ILE A 38 5.71 6.77 -9.46
CA ILE A 38 5.49 7.04 -10.90
C ILE A 38 6.50 8.07 -11.42
N ILE A 39 6.97 7.87 -12.65
CA ILE A 39 7.75 8.87 -13.38
C ILE A 39 6.79 9.83 -14.09
N VAL A 40 6.29 10.80 -13.35
CA VAL A 40 5.23 11.74 -13.79
C VAL A 40 5.62 12.63 -14.97
N THR A 41 6.91 12.78 -15.24
CA THR A 41 7.42 13.58 -16.36
C THR A 41 7.32 12.89 -17.71
N PHE A 42 7.08 11.58 -17.75
CA PHE A 42 6.94 10.82 -19.00
C PHE A 42 5.67 11.13 -19.78
N HIS A 43 4.63 11.57 -19.08
CA HIS A 43 3.33 11.89 -19.67
C HIS A 43 2.87 13.30 -19.23
N PRO A 44 3.49 14.37 -19.77
CA PRO A 44 3.12 15.73 -19.40
C PRO A 44 1.68 16.04 -19.84
N ALA A 45 1.03 16.90 -19.09
CA ALA A 45 -0.36 17.37 -19.31
C ALA A 45 -1.42 16.25 -19.37
N THR A 46 -1.14 15.08 -18.76
CA THR A 46 -2.08 13.96 -18.65
C THR A 46 -2.52 13.72 -17.21
N ALA A 47 -3.61 12.99 -17.03
CA ALA A 47 -4.06 12.52 -15.73
C ALA A 47 -3.96 10.99 -15.69
N ILE A 48 -3.36 10.46 -14.62
CA ILE A 48 -3.35 9.03 -14.29
C ILE A 48 -4.40 8.82 -13.22
N CYS A 49 -5.54 8.23 -13.59
CA CYS A 49 -6.65 7.99 -12.69
C CYS A 49 -6.60 6.55 -12.16
N ILE A 50 -6.52 6.40 -10.84
CA ILE A 50 -6.54 5.12 -10.14
C ILE A 50 -7.89 4.98 -9.45
N ASN A 51 -8.74 4.11 -9.95
CA ASN A 51 -10.06 3.85 -9.39
C ASN A 51 -10.04 2.54 -8.61
N ILE A 52 -10.39 2.61 -7.34
CA ILE A 52 -10.37 1.50 -6.39
C ILE A 52 -11.78 1.22 -5.95
N GLN A 53 -12.20 -0.03 -6.12
CA GLN A 53 -13.47 -0.54 -5.62
C GLN A 53 -13.19 -1.58 -4.54
N GLU A 54 -13.66 -1.32 -3.34
CA GLU A 54 -13.65 -2.29 -2.26
C GLU A 54 -14.66 -3.40 -2.52
N LEU A 55 -14.22 -4.66 -2.47
CA LEU A 55 -15.08 -5.83 -2.61
C LEU A 55 -15.36 -6.49 -1.27
N GLU A 56 -14.34 -6.58 -0.41
CA GLU A 56 -14.40 -7.19 0.91
C GLU A 56 -13.27 -6.62 1.77
N ASP A 57 -13.54 -6.43 3.06
CA ASP A 57 -12.54 -6.08 4.07
C ASP A 57 -12.42 -7.22 5.09
N SER A 58 -11.38 -8.01 4.94
CA SER A 58 -11.03 -9.10 5.85
C SER A 58 -9.79 -8.80 6.71
N GLY A 59 -9.36 -7.55 6.75
CA GLY A 59 -8.15 -7.05 7.42
C GLY A 59 -7.05 -6.63 6.44
N GLY A 60 -6.20 -5.70 6.88
CA GLY A 60 -5.09 -5.20 6.06
C GLY A 60 -5.52 -4.47 4.78
N LEU A 61 -6.67 -3.82 4.79
CA LEU A 61 -7.28 -3.19 3.62
C LEU A 61 -6.35 -2.19 2.94
N LEU A 62 -5.70 -1.31 3.68
CA LEU A 62 -4.81 -0.29 3.12
C LEU A 62 -3.60 -0.94 2.42
N ALA A 63 -2.98 -1.95 3.01
CA ALA A 63 -1.85 -2.66 2.41
C ALA A 63 -2.27 -3.38 1.12
N CYS A 64 -3.40 -4.08 1.15
CA CYS A 64 -3.97 -4.74 -0.02
C CYS A 64 -4.26 -3.75 -1.14
N THR A 65 -4.84 -2.61 -0.82
CA THR A 65 -5.19 -1.55 -1.78
C THR A 65 -3.96 -0.95 -2.44
N ILE A 66 -2.90 -0.66 -1.68
CA ILE A 66 -1.63 -0.15 -2.21
C ILE A 66 -0.99 -1.18 -3.15
N ASN A 67 -0.97 -2.45 -2.78
CA ASN A 67 -0.41 -3.52 -3.60
C ASN A 67 -1.21 -3.71 -4.90
N ALA A 68 -2.54 -3.67 -4.82
CA ALA A 68 -3.42 -3.75 -5.99
C ALA A 68 -3.21 -2.56 -6.94
N ALA A 69 -3.08 -1.34 -6.41
CA ALA A 69 -2.78 -0.15 -7.20
C ALA A 69 -1.42 -0.27 -7.91
N CYS A 70 -0.40 -0.78 -7.23
CA CYS A 70 0.91 -1.04 -7.83
C CYS A 70 0.82 -2.04 -8.99
N LEU A 71 0.10 -3.14 -8.82
CA LEU A 71 -0.11 -4.13 -9.88
C LEU A 71 -0.89 -3.54 -11.08
N ALA A 72 -1.90 -2.72 -10.82
CA ALA A 72 -2.66 -2.05 -11.86
C ALA A 72 -1.78 -1.10 -12.67
N LEU A 73 -0.89 -0.36 -12.03
CA LEU A 73 0.08 0.53 -12.70
C LEU A 73 1.08 -0.26 -13.55
N ILE A 74 1.57 -1.40 -13.07
CA ILE A 74 2.45 -2.30 -13.83
C ILE A 74 1.71 -2.82 -15.06
N ASN A 75 0.48 -3.31 -14.88
CA ASN A 75 -0.34 -3.85 -15.97
C ASN A 75 -0.71 -2.79 -17.02
N ALA A 76 -0.92 -1.55 -16.59
CA ALA A 76 -1.20 -0.42 -17.48
C ALA A 76 0.05 0.08 -18.25
N GLY A 77 1.23 -0.44 -17.93
CA GLY A 77 2.49 -0.02 -18.57
C GLY A 77 2.94 1.39 -18.16
N ILE A 78 2.51 1.88 -17.02
CA ILE A 78 2.93 3.20 -16.52
C ILE A 78 4.39 3.15 -16.06
N PRO A 79 5.26 4.04 -16.56
CA PRO A 79 6.66 4.08 -16.15
C PRO A 79 6.80 4.40 -14.66
N MET A 80 7.47 3.52 -13.92
CA MET A 80 7.68 3.65 -12.48
C MET A 80 9.17 3.68 -12.14
N LYS A 81 9.54 4.48 -11.15
CA LYS A 81 10.92 4.53 -10.61
C LYS A 81 11.24 3.25 -9.84
N PHE A 82 10.25 2.72 -9.13
CA PHE A 82 10.32 1.50 -8.33
C PHE A 82 8.90 0.93 -8.16
N THR A 83 8.81 -0.33 -7.80
CA THR A 83 7.56 -0.95 -7.39
C THR A 83 7.35 -0.81 -5.88
N ILE A 84 6.11 -0.92 -5.43
CA ILE A 84 5.71 -0.71 -4.03
C ILE A 84 5.22 -2.03 -3.45
N ALA A 85 5.69 -2.38 -2.27
CA ALA A 85 5.14 -3.48 -1.48
C ALA A 85 4.66 -2.96 -0.14
N ALA A 86 3.38 -3.10 0.14
CA ALA A 86 2.78 -2.74 1.42
C ALA A 86 2.53 -3.99 2.26
N VAL A 87 2.84 -3.90 3.54
CA VAL A 87 2.66 -4.97 4.54
C VAL A 87 1.95 -4.39 5.76
N ASN A 88 0.95 -5.12 6.24
CA ASN A 88 0.24 -4.82 7.48
C ASN A 88 0.74 -5.73 8.60
N CYS A 89 0.85 -5.19 9.80
CA CYS A 89 1.12 -5.96 11.01
C CYS A 89 0.43 -5.35 12.21
N MET A 90 0.27 -6.13 13.27
CA MET A 90 -0.30 -5.67 14.54
C MET A 90 0.51 -6.16 15.73
N ILE A 91 0.34 -5.47 16.86
CA ILE A 91 0.78 -5.94 18.17
C ILE A 91 -0.46 -6.34 18.94
N GLN A 92 -0.51 -7.60 19.39
CA GLN A 92 -1.62 -8.11 20.14
C GLN A 92 -1.68 -7.50 21.56
N GLU A 93 -2.88 -7.21 22.05
CA GLU A 93 -3.06 -6.68 23.39
C GLU A 93 -2.55 -7.66 24.46
N GLY A 94 -1.88 -7.12 25.48
CA GLY A 94 -1.29 -7.91 26.56
C GLY A 94 -0.03 -8.71 26.22
N THR A 95 0.48 -8.59 24.99
CA THR A 95 1.71 -9.25 24.55
C THR A 95 2.60 -8.25 23.78
N GLU A 96 3.84 -8.64 23.54
CA GLU A 96 4.77 -7.93 22.65
C GLU A 96 4.87 -8.64 21.28
N ASN A 97 3.99 -9.60 21.00
CA ASN A 97 4.03 -10.36 19.77
C ASN A 97 3.55 -9.52 18.58
N ILE A 98 4.37 -9.49 17.53
CA ILE A 98 4.04 -8.85 16.27
C ILE A 98 3.46 -9.94 15.34
N ILE A 99 2.22 -9.74 14.92
CA ILE A 99 1.51 -10.61 13.98
C ILE A 99 1.52 -9.92 12.61
N LEU A 100 2.04 -10.63 11.62
CA LEU A 100 2.09 -10.16 10.23
C LEU A 100 0.81 -10.59 9.50
N ASP A 101 0.30 -9.71 8.66
CA ASP A 101 -0.90 -9.93 7.85
C ASP A 101 -2.11 -10.41 8.69
N PRO A 102 -2.52 -9.65 9.73
CA PRO A 102 -3.61 -10.03 10.60
C PRO A 102 -4.95 -9.99 9.87
N ASP A 103 -5.82 -10.94 10.19
CA ASP A 103 -7.21 -10.91 9.75
C ASP A 103 -8.07 -9.93 10.58
N SER A 104 -9.31 -9.70 10.14
CA SER A 104 -10.23 -8.78 10.81
C SER A 104 -10.56 -9.17 12.25
N THR A 105 -10.51 -10.47 12.57
CA THR A 105 -10.77 -11.00 13.93
C THR A 105 -9.59 -10.68 14.84
N GLN A 106 -8.38 -10.90 14.36
CA GLN A 106 -7.15 -10.59 15.09
C GLN A 106 -7.00 -9.08 15.32
N LEU A 107 -7.38 -8.26 14.35
CA LEU A 107 -7.33 -6.80 14.48
C LEU A 107 -8.23 -6.24 15.59
N GLN A 108 -9.30 -6.93 15.96
CA GLN A 108 -10.14 -6.53 17.11
C GLN A 108 -9.40 -6.63 18.44
N GLU A 109 -8.40 -7.49 18.54
CA GLU A 109 -7.55 -7.68 19.71
C GLU A 109 -6.22 -6.92 19.62
N ALA A 110 -6.08 -6.05 18.64
CA ALA A 110 -4.85 -5.31 18.41
C ALA A 110 -4.72 -4.11 19.36
N ARG A 111 -3.58 -4.00 20.05
CA ARG A 111 -3.17 -2.81 20.79
C ARG A 111 -2.64 -1.73 19.86
N ALA A 112 -1.94 -2.13 18.82
CA ALA A 112 -1.42 -1.27 17.78
C ALA A 112 -1.46 -1.98 16.42
N GLU A 113 -1.67 -1.20 15.37
CA GLU A 113 -1.66 -1.66 13.98
C GLU A 113 -0.73 -0.78 13.17
N PHE A 114 0.05 -1.39 12.28
CA PHE A 114 0.98 -0.70 11.39
C PHE A 114 0.77 -1.14 9.96
N THR A 115 0.82 -0.20 9.06
CA THR A 115 0.90 -0.45 7.61
C THR A 115 2.12 0.27 7.07
N PHE A 116 3.06 -0.48 6.51
CA PHE A 116 4.26 0.06 5.89
C PHE A 116 4.25 -0.23 4.40
N ALA A 117 4.65 0.74 3.59
CA ALA A 117 4.92 0.56 2.18
C ALA A 117 6.40 0.81 1.90
N PHE A 118 7.04 -0.13 1.22
CA PHE A 118 8.48 -0.13 0.91
C PHE A 118 8.71 0.02 -0.58
N ASP A 119 9.83 0.64 -0.96
CA ASP A 119 10.30 0.65 -2.33
C ASP A 119 11.09 -0.63 -2.66
N SER A 120 11.13 -0.99 -3.94
CA SER A 120 11.84 -2.18 -4.42
C SER A 120 13.35 -2.00 -4.55
N MET A 121 13.83 -0.77 -4.60
CA MET A 121 15.24 -0.47 -4.88
C MET A 121 16.08 -0.45 -3.61
N LYS A 122 15.70 0.37 -2.63
CA LYS A 122 16.44 0.55 -1.39
C LYS A 122 15.74 -0.10 -0.20
N LYS A 123 14.47 -0.52 -0.38
CA LYS A 123 13.59 -0.98 0.70
C LYS A 123 13.39 0.07 1.80
N ASP A 124 13.37 1.34 1.39
CA ASP A 124 13.02 2.45 2.26
C ASP A 124 11.50 2.51 2.45
N VAL A 125 11.07 3.02 3.60
CA VAL A 125 9.64 3.24 3.88
C VAL A 125 9.17 4.46 3.09
N ILE A 126 8.18 4.27 2.23
CA ILE A 126 7.56 5.34 1.44
C ILE A 126 6.36 5.90 2.18
N CYS A 127 5.56 5.00 2.76
CA CYS A 127 4.34 5.34 3.48
C CYS A 127 4.28 4.52 4.77
N CYS A 128 3.83 5.16 5.84
CA CYS A 128 3.61 4.53 7.12
C CYS A 128 2.30 5.03 7.71
N ASN A 129 1.41 4.13 8.06
CA ASN A 129 0.20 4.42 8.81
C ASN A 129 0.22 3.63 10.11
N THR A 130 0.00 4.30 11.24
CA THR A 130 0.01 3.70 12.57
C THR A 130 -1.27 4.03 13.31
N VAL A 131 -1.82 3.05 14.01
CA VAL A 131 -3.00 3.20 14.87
C VAL A 131 -2.71 2.53 16.20
N GLY A 132 -3.13 3.14 17.31
CA GLY A 132 -3.00 2.60 18.65
C GLY A 132 -1.77 3.08 19.41
N CYS A 133 -1.43 2.37 20.49
CA CYS A 133 -0.35 2.72 21.42
C CYS A 133 0.81 1.73 21.28
N PHE A 134 2.01 2.26 21.09
CA PHE A 134 3.23 1.47 20.91
C PHE A 134 4.46 2.25 21.37
N THR A 135 5.55 1.54 21.64
CA THR A 135 6.87 2.11 21.95
C THR A 135 7.71 2.24 20.70
N GLU A 136 8.77 3.06 20.77
CA GLU A 136 9.72 3.22 19.66
C GLU A 136 10.38 1.90 19.26
N THR A 137 10.75 1.08 20.24
CA THR A 137 11.37 -0.25 20.01
C THR A 137 10.42 -1.20 19.28
N GLU A 138 9.14 -1.23 19.66
CA GLU A 138 8.11 -2.03 19.00
C GLU A 138 7.88 -1.57 17.56
N PHE A 139 7.89 -0.27 17.32
CA PHE A 139 7.77 0.30 15.98
C PHE A 139 8.92 -0.13 15.07
N LEU A 140 10.16 -0.01 15.54
CA LEU A 140 11.34 -0.39 14.77
C LEU A 140 11.39 -1.89 14.49
N GLU A 141 11.00 -2.72 15.45
CA GLU A 141 10.92 -4.16 15.27
C GLU A 141 9.83 -4.55 14.26
N ALA A 142 8.66 -3.91 14.34
CA ALA A 142 7.57 -4.12 13.38
C ALA A 142 7.99 -3.72 11.96
N MET A 143 8.65 -2.58 11.83
CA MET A 143 9.16 -2.10 10.53
C MET A 143 10.17 -3.08 9.93
N GLU A 144 11.11 -3.60 10.71
CA GLU A 144 12.11 -4.54 10.22
C GLU A 144 11.49 -5.88 9.80
N LYS A 145 10.55 -6.41 10.57
CA LYS A 145 9.81 -7.62 10.21
C LYS A 145 9.00 -7.44 8.92
N CYS A 146 8.29 -6.32 8.80
CA CYS A 146 7.54 -5.99 7.58
C CYS A 146 8.46 -5.82 6.37
N LYS A 147 9.63 -5.22 6.54
CA LYS A 147 10.64 -5.07 5.49
C LYS A 147 11.10 -6.42 4.95
N GLN A 148 11.34 -7.41 5.81
CA GLN A 148 11.71 -8.75 5.40
C GLN A 148 10.59 -9.43 4.59
N VAL A 149 9.34 -9.28 5.03
CA VAL A 149 8.17 -9.86 4.36
C VAL A 149 7.87 -9.17 3.03
N SER A 150 8.19 -7.89 2.88
CA SER A 150 7.98 -7.15 1.64
C SER A 150 8.65 -7.81 0.42
N GLN A 151 9.74 -8.57 0.64
CA GLN A 151 10.41 -9.31 -0.42
C GLN A 151 9.49 -10.33 -1.10
N TYR A 152 8.63 -11.00 -0.34
CA TYR A 152 7.67 -11.97 -0.90
C TYR A 152 6.66 -11.29 -1.83
N VAL A 153 6.24 -10.07 -1.50
CA VAL A 153 5.33 -9.28 -2.34
C VAL A 153 6.02 -8.89 -3.65
N PHE A 154 7.28 -8.47 -3.60
CA PHE A 154 8.05 -8.16 -4.81
C PHE A 154 8.27 -9.40 -5.69
N ASP A 155 8.55 -10.55 -5.10
CA ASP A 155 8.71 -11.81 -5.83
C ASP A 155 7.40 -12.26 -6.47
N PHE A 156 6.28 -12.03 -5.80
CA PHE A 156 4.95 -12.26 -6.35
C PHE A 156 4.70 -11.40 -7.61
N TYR A 157 5.03 -10.11 -7.57
CA TYR A 157 4.90 -9.23 -8.74
C TYR A 157 5.74 -9.73 -9.91
N ARG A 158 7.00 -10.12 -9.68
CA ARG A 158 7.88 -10.67 -10.71
C ARG A 158 7.32 -11.94 -11.34
N ASN A 159 6.76 -12.82 -10.53
CA ASN A 159 6.16 -14.07 -11.03
C ASN A 159 4.92 -13.81 -11.87
N LEU A 160 4.09 -12.85 -11.48
CA LEU A 160 2.90 -12.45 -12.27
C LEU A 160 3.31 -11.89 -13.64
N VAL A 161 4.27 -10.96 -13.66
CA VAL A 161 4.75 -10.35 -14.92
C VAL A 161 5.36 -11.42 -15.83
N LYS A 162 6.13 -12.37 -15.28
CA LYS A 162 6.69 -13.48 -16.07
C LYS A 162 5.61 -14.37 -16.68
N LYS A 163 4.55 -14.67 -15.94
CA LYS A 163 3.42 -15.45 -16.48
C LYS A 163 2.72 -14.72 -17.63
N SER A 164 2.40 -13.44 -17.43
CA SER A 164 1.75 -12.63 -18.46
C SER A 164 2.61 -12.41 -19.71
N ALA A 165 3.93 -12.53 -19.61
CA ALA A 165 4.84 -12.42 -20.77
C ALA A 165 4.97 -13.73 -21.54
N LEU A 166 4.48 -14.84 -21.01
CA LEU A 166 4.52 -16.16 -21.64
C LEU A 166 3.19 -16.55 -22.31
N GLU A 167 2.14 -15.79 -22.08
CA GLU A 167 0.82 -15.89 -22.73
C GLU A 167 0.72 -14.90 -23.90
#